data_f81cb014f5075a91f78de4de03c57347
#
_entry.id   f81cb014f5075a91f78de4de03c57347
#
_cell.length_a   1.000
_cell.length_b   1.000
_cell.length_c   1.000
_cell.angle_alpha   90.00
_cell.angle_beta   90.00
_cell.angle_gamma   90.00
#
_symmetry.space_group_name_H-M   'P 1'
#
loop_
_entity.id
_entity.type
_entity.pdbx_description
1 polymer ?
#
loop_
_entity_poly.entity_id
_entity_poly.type
_entity_poly.pdbx_seq_one_letter_code
_entity_poly.pdbx_strand_id
1 'polypeptide(L)'
;MLKWFLPNTLKRAQSSLNLLSMKLNPLENQKFGRYLVLSRASNEKNKMTRYHCKCECGTENIVYAKHLLSGDSTGCSQCSIKRGVNHALWDGCGEISGGWWYNRVTKSRTGRRKQPIVSIDVVYGWDLFLKQEGKCALSGMPLTFGNTATTNSASLDRIDSDKGYEPGNVQWVHKHVNLMKNVYSQKYFIDICHKISEFTKTPK
;
A
#
# COMPACT_ATOMS: atom_id res chain seq x y z
N MET A 1 -18.47 -39.97 -36.28
CA MET A 1 -17.66 -39.16 -35.37
C MET A 1 -17.08 -40.03 -34.26
N LEU A 2 -15.85 -40.50 -34.41
CA LEU A 2 -15.20 -41.34 -33.37
C LEU A 2 -14.39 -40.42 -32.46
N LYS A 3 -14.80 -40.31 -31.15
CA LYS A 3 -14.02 -39.69 -30.10
C LYS A 3 -12.95 -40.67 -29.65
N TRP A 4 -11.68 -40.38 -29.91
CA TRP A 4 -10.55 -41.12 -29.35
C TRP A 4 -10.37 -40.77 -27.85
N PHE A 5 -10.70 -41.71 -26.99
CA PHE A 5 -10.32 -41.66 -25.58
C PHE A 5 -8.88 -42.16 -25.45
N LEU A 6 -7.96 -41.30 -25.09
CA LEU A 6 -6.60 -41.64 -24.68
C LEU A 6 -6.62 -42.39 -23.35
N PRO A 7 -5.96 -43.57 -23.22
CA PRO A 7 -5.98 -44.34 -21.97
C PRO A 7 -5.25 -43.63 -20.84
N ASN A 8 -5.77 -43.77 -19.60
CA ASN A 8 -5.26 -43.13 -18.36
C ASN A 8 -3.79 -43.45 -18.04
N THR A 9 -3.20 -44.45 -18.65
CA THR A 9 -1.78 -44.82 -18.54
C THR A 9 -0.85 -43.77 -19.13
N LEU A 10 -1.23 -43.09 -20.22
CA LEU A 10 -0.41 -42.03 -20.83
C LEU A 10 -0.42 -40.75 -20.00
N LYS A 11 -1.52 -40.42 -19.33
CA LYS A 11 -1.57 -39.25 -18.42
C LYS A 11 -0.68 -39.43 -17.17
N ARG A 12 -0.57 -40.67 -16.66
CA ARG A 12 0.32 -41.02 -15.53
C ARG A 12 1.79 -40.99 -15.94
N ALA A 13 2.14 -41.42 -17.14
CA ALA A 13 3.51 -41.35 -17.66
C ALA A 13 3.95 -39.90 -17.89
N GLN A 14 3.05 -39.04 -18.41
CA GLN A 14 3.32 -37.62 -18.63
C GLN A 14 3.54 -36.86 -17.31
N SER A 15 2.76 -37.17 -16.25
CA SER A 15 2.94 -36.57 -14.93
C SER A 15 4.23 -37.06 -14.25
N SER A 16 4.62 -38.33 -14.47
CA SER A 16 5.89 -38.87 -13.95
C SER A 16 7.11 -38.32 -14.66
N LEU A 17 7.03 -38.06 -15.97
CA LEU A 17 8.08 -37.40 -16.75
C LEU A 17 8.22 -35.92 -16.36
N ASN A 18 7.12 -35.21 -16.09
CA ASN A 18 7.17 -33.85 -15.58
C ASN A 18 7.75 -33.75 -14.16
N LEU A 19 7.46 -34.74 -13.29
CA LEU A 19 8.06 -34.82 -11.97
C LEU A 19 9.56 -35.20 -12.00
N LEU A 20 9.99 -36.00 -12.95
CA LEU A 20 11.41 -36.32 -13.18
C LEU A 20 12.17 -35.15 -13.82
N SER A 21 11.57 -34.40 -14.74
CA SER A 21 12.18 -33.20 -15.30
C SER A 21 12.30 -32.05 -14.28
N MET A 22 11.38 -31.95 -13.31
CA MET A 22 11.51 -31.04 -12.18
C MET A 22 12.66 -31.39 -11.22
N LYS A 23 13.14 -32.64 -11.23
CA LYS A 23 14.36 -33.04 -10.47
C LYS A 23 15.67 -32.71 -11.17
N LEU A 24 15.63 -32.40 -12.46
CA LEU A 24 16.81 -32.26 -13.33
C LEU A 24 17.06 -30.83 -13.82
N ASN A 25 16.18 -29.87 -13.54
CA ASN A 25 16.43 -28.46 -13.90
C ASN A 25 16.81 -27.66 -12.65
N PRO A 26 18.11 -27.46 -12.38
CA PRO A 26 18.52 -26.55 -11.32
C PRO A 26 18.01 -25.15 -11.67
N LEU A 27 17.36 -24.47 -10.71
CA LEU A 27 16.92 -23.08 -10.88
C LEU A 27 18.10 -22.09 -10.84
N GLU A 28 19.32 -22.59 -10.77
CA GLU A 28 20.55 -21.81 -10.72
C GLU A 28 20.70 -20.92 -11.94
N ASN A 29 21.14 -19.70 -11.72
CA ASN A 29 21.26 -18.63 -12.73
C ASN A 29 19.93 -18.16 -13.36
N GLN A 30 18.78 -18.64 -12.86
CA GLN A 30 17.48 -18.13 -13.29
C GLN A 30 17.05 -16.93 -12.43
N LYS A 31 16.29 -16.02 -13.06
CA LYS A 31 15.76 -14.83 -12.41
C LYS A 31 14.27 -15.01 -12.12
N PHE A 32 13.89 -14.78 -10.84
CA PHE A 32 12.51 -14.80 -10.36
C PHE A 32 12.17 -13.44 -9.74
N GLY A 33 11.49 -12.60 -10.50
CA GLY A 33 11.28 -11.22 -10.10
C GLY A 33 12.61 -10.49 -9.93
N ARG A 34 12.91 -10.06 -8.68
CA ARG A 34 14.16 -9.40 -8.30
C ARG A 34 15.23 -10.35 -7.78
N TYR A 35 14.92 -11.64 -7.66
CA TYR A 35 15.88 -12.65 -7.24
C TYR A 35 16.62 -13.26 -8.41
N LEU A 36 17.94 -13.32 -8.30
CA LEU A 36 18.80 -14.20 -9.07
C LEU A 36 19.15 -15.40 -8.20
N VAL A 37 18.87 -16.61 -8.70
CA VAL A 37 19.22 -17.84 -7.99
C VAL A 37 20.70 -18.12 -8.20
N LEU A 38 21.45 -18.21 -7.10
CA LEU A 38 22.91 -18.43 -7.11
C LEU A 38 23.26 -19.92 -7.07
N SER A 39 22.73 -20.64 -6.08
CA SER A 39 23.05 -22.05 -5.85
C SER A 39 21.96 -22.73 -5.04
N ARG A 40 21.96 -24.06 -5.06
CA ARG A 40 21.10 -24.86 -4.20
C ARG A 40 21.57 -24.81 -2.76
N ALA A 41 20.67 -24.53 -1.82
CA ALA A 41 20.96 -24.57 -0.39
C ALA A 41 20.80 -26.00 0.16
N SER A 42 21.53 -26.32 1.25
CA SER A 42 21.39 -27.60 1.94
C SER A 42 19.96 -27.80 2.45
N ASN A 43 19.43 -29.01 2.29
CA ASN A 43 18.12 -29.37 2.80
C ASN A 43 18.25 -29.69 4.30
N GLU A 44 17.72 -28.82 5.15
CA GLU A 44 17.50 -29.14 6.55
C GLU A 44 16.22 -29.98 6.70
N LYS A 45 15.88 -30.34 7.92
CA LYS A 45 14.89 -31.35 8.37
C LYS A 45 13.59 -31.50 7.55
N ASN A 46 13.22 -30.57 6.66
CA ASN A 46 11.90 -30.54 5.98
C ASN A 46 11.90 -31.05 4.53
N LYS A 47 12.96 -31.66 4.02
CA LYS A 47 13.08 -32.23 2.65
C LYS A 47 12.64 -31.30 1.48
N MET A 48 12.32 -30.03 1.73
CA MET A 48 11.92 -29.10 0.68
C MET A 48 13.14 -28.40 0.07
N THR A 49 13.20 -28.36 -1.26
CA THR A 49 14.30 -27.73 -1.99
C THR A 49 14.32 -26.22 -1.76
N ARG A 50 15.49 -25.70 -1.38
CA ARG A 50 15.76 -24.28 -1.15
C ARG A 50 16.95 -23.83 -1.99
N TYR A 51 16.98 -22.53 -2.30
CA TYR A 51 18.06 -21.93 -3.07
C TYR A 51 18.59 -20.66 -2.39
N HIS A 52 19.89 -20.44 -2.49
CA HIS A 52 20.50 -19.15 -2.21
C HIS A 52 20.16 -18.21 -3.34
N CYS A 53 19.51 -17.10 -3.01
CA CYS A 53 19.06 -16.11 -3.99
C CYS A 53 19.61 -14.74 -3.60
N LYS A 54 20.08 -14.00 -4.60
CA LYS A 54 20.50 -12.60 -4.45
C LYS A 54 19.46 -11.69 -5.04
N CYS A 55 18.97 -10.76 -4.24
CA CYS A 55 18.06 -9.73 -4.69
C CYS A 55 18.81 -8.61 -5.44
N GLU A 56 18.15 -7.93 -6.36
CA GLU A 56 18.73 -6.77 -7.08
C GLU A 56 19.30 -5.69 -6.16
N CYS A 57 18.81 -5.57 -4.92
CA CYS A 57 19.35 -4.65 -3.91
C CYS A 57 20.62 -5.15 -3.22
N GLY A 58 21.15 -6.32 -3.59
CA GLY A 58 22.32 -6.94 -3.00
C GLY A 58 22.04 -7.89 -1.83
N THR A 59 20.83 -7.87 -1.24
CA THR A 59 20.46 -8.74 -0.11
C THR A 59 20.41 -10.21 -0.55
N GLU A 60 21.07 -11.09 0.21
CA GLU A 60 21.03 -12.54 -0.03
C GLU A 60 20.08 -13.23 0.95
N ASN A 61 19.27 -14.17 0.44
CA ASN A 61 18.31 -14.94 1.21
C ASN A 61 18.23 -16.39 0.73
N ILE A 62 17.82 -17.29 1.61
CA ILE A 62 17.47 -18.66 1.25
C ILE A 62 15.96 -18.73 1.01
N VAL A 63 15.54 -19.10 -0.21
CA VAL A 63 14.16 -19.13 -0.65
C VAL A 63 13.75 -20.53 -1.07
N TYR A 64 12.54 -20.95 -0.73
CA TYR A 64 11.99 -22.23 -1.18
C TYR A 64 11.70 -22.22 -2.68
N ALA A 65 12.11 -23.30 -3.38
CA ALA A 65 11.86 -23.47 -4.81
C ALA A 65 10.40 -23.27 -5.19
N LYS A 66 9.48 -23.78 -4.38
CA LYS A 66 8.02 -23.63 -4.62
C LYS A 66 7.59 -22.15 -4.66
N HIS A 67 8.14 -21.30 -3.79
CA HIS A 67 7.78 -19.89 -3.74
C HIS A 67 8.40 -19.06 -4.89
N LEU A 68 9.54 -19.50 -5.42
CA LEU A 68 10.10 -18.92 -6.64
C LEU A 68 9.23 -19.27 -7.85
N LEU A 69 8.87 -20.54 -8.00
CA LEU A 69 8.08 -21.03 -9.12
C LEU A 69 6.62 -20.56 -9.11
N SER A 70 6.00 -20.38 -7.92
CA SER A 70 4.64 -19.84 -7.79
C SER A 70 4.59 -18.31 -7.93
N GLY A 71 5.75 -17.62 -7.87
CA GLY A 71 5.79 -16.17 -7.84
C GLY A 71 5.46 -15.54 -6.46
N ASP A 72 5.31 -16.37 -5.41
CA ASP A 72 5.06 -15.87 -4.04
C ASP A 72 6.27 -15.11 -3.47
N SER A 73 7.48 -15.44 -3.95
CA SER A 73 8.73 -14.79 -3.57
C SER A 73 9.41 -14.16 -4.77
N THR A 74 9.21 -12.87 -4.97
CA THR A 74 9.76 -12.09 -6.10
C THR A 74 10.87 -11.13 -5.69
N GLY A 75 11.24 -11.06 -4.40
CA GLY A 75 12.30 -10.18 -3.88
C GLY A 75 12.45 -10.30 -2.36
N CYS A 76 13.53 -9.71 -1.80
CA CYS A 76 13.80 -9.74 -0.36
C CYS A 76 12.75 -8.93 0.43
N SER A 77 12.66 -9.21 1.74
CA SER A 77 11.70 -8.53 2.62
C SER A 77 11.85 -7.00 2.60
N GLN A 78 13.08 -6.50 2.52
CA GLN A 78 13.32 -5.05 2.44
C GLN A 78 12.80 -4.44 1.13
N CYS A 79 12.96 -5.13 0.00
CA CYS A 79 12.40 -4.70 -1.28
C CYS A 79 10.88 -4.89 -1.35
N SER A 80 10.35 -5.90 -0.66
CA SER A 80 8.90 -6.12 -0.54
C SER A 80 8.25 -5.12 0.41
N ILE A 81 8.97 -4.66 1.44
CA ILE A 81 8.52 -3.59 2.37
C ILE A 81 8.57 -2.22 1.68
N LYS A 82 9.45 -2.03 0.69
CA LYS A 82 9.38 -0.88 -0.23
C LYS A 82 8.19 -1.02 -1.21
N ARG A 83 7.02 -1.35 -0.66
CA ARG A 83 5.73 -1.34 -1.35
C ARG A 83 5.32 0.13 -1.57
N GLY A 84 6.01 0.79 -2.45
CA GLY A 84 5.68 2.12 -2.88
C GLY A 84 5.40 2.10 -4.38
N VAL A 85 5.58 3.22 -5.02
CA VAL A 85 5.34 3.49 -6.44
C VAL A 85 5.92 2.47 -7.45
N ASN A 86 6.83 1.62 -7.01
CA ASN A 86 7.47 0.58 -7.83
C ASN A 86 6.85 -0.82 -7.68
N HIS A 87 5.75 -0.98 -6.93
CA HIS A 87 5.07 -2.26 -6.78
C HIS A 87 4.01 -2.42 -7.88
N ALA A 88 3.94 -3.61 -8.52
CA ALA A 88 2.99 -3.89 -9.62
C ALA A 88 1.50 -3.73 -9.23
N LEU A 89 1.19 -3.85 -7.93
CA LEU A 89 -0.16 -3.63 -7.37
C LEU A 89 -0.24 -2.29 -6.61
N TRP A 90 0.64 -1.33 -6.93
CA TRP A 90 0.55 0.00 -6.37
C TRP A 90 -0.61 0.75 -7.03
N ASP A 91 -1.63 1.00 -6.25
CA ASP A 91 -2.84 1.75 -6.60
C ASP A 91 -2.86 3.14 -5.92
N GLY A 92 -1.68 3.61 -5.47
CA GLY A 92 -1.48 4.91 -4.86
C GLY A 92 -0.97 5.97 -5.83
N CYS A 93 -0.69 7.17 -5.30
CA CYS A 93 -0.08 8.27 -6.04
C CYS A 93 0.87 9.05 -5.13
N GLY A 94 2.10 9.34 -5.60
CA GLY A 94 3.12 10.01 -4.82
C GLY A 94 3.44 9.29 -3.50
N GLU A 95 3.29 9.97 -2.37
CA GLU A 95 3.48 9.38 -1.04
C GLU A 95 2.23 8.68 -0.49
N ILE A 96 1.08 8.84 -1.15
CA ILE A 96 -0.19 8.27 -0.71
C ILE A 96 -0.31 6.84 -1.25
N SER A 97 -0.22 5.82 -0.38
CA SER A 97 -0.49 4.45 -0.80
C SER A 97 -1.98 4.22 -1.00
N GLY A 98 -2.37 3.34 -1.94
CA GLY A 98 -3.75 2.96 -2.16
C GLY A 98 -4.40 2.41 -0.89
N GLY A 99 -3.67 1.60 -0.10
CA GLY A 99 -4.13 1.12 1.19
C GLY A 99 -4.36 2.25 2.21
N TRP A 100 -3.51 3.29 2.23
CA TRP A 100 -3.72 4.48 3.05
C TRP A 100 -4.99 5.20 2.63
N TRP A 101 -5.14 5.46 1.31
CA TRP A 101 -6.30 6.13 0.73
C TRP A 101 -7.59 5.38 1.02
N TYR A 102 -7.62 4.08 0.69
CA TYR A 102 -8.78 3.25 0.94
C TYR A 102 -9.22 3.27 2.40
N ASN A 103 -8.30 3.06 3.35
CA ASN A 103 -8.63 2.97 4.77
C ASN A 103 -9.05 4.30 5.40
N ARG A 104 -8.62 5.44 4.87
CA ARG A 104 -8.84 6.77 5.48
C ARG A 104 -9.84 7.63 4.75
N VAL A 105 -10.00 7.42 3.45
CA VAL A 105 -10.90 8.21 2.61
C VAL A 105 -12.07 7.37 2.11
N THR A 106 -11.80 6.23 1.50
CA THR A 106 -12.83 5.42 0.82
C THR A 106 -13.56 4.48 1.77
N LYS A 107 -12.83 3.82 2.69
CA LYS A 107 -13.44 2.87 3.61
C LYS A 107 -14.37 3.58 4.56
N SER A 108 -15.63 3.22 4.41
CA SER A 108 -16.68 3.57 5.31
C SER A 108 -16.34 3.20 6.76
N ARG A 109 -16.27 4.16 7.63
CA ARG A 109 -16.26 3.89 9.06
C ARG A 109 -17.62 3.32 9.40
N THR A 110 -17.68 2.01 9.66
CA THR A 110 -18.88 1.30 10.13
C THR A 110 -19.43 1.99 11.38
N GLY A 111 -20.40 2.85 11.21
CA GLY A 111 -21.05 3.63 12.26
C GLY A 111 -22.43 4.10 11.78
N ARG A 112 -23.32 4.41 12.72
CA ARG A 112 -24.75 4.74 12.52
C ARG A 112 -25.02 6.02 11.70
N ARG A 113 -24.00 6.68 11.13
CA ARG A 113 -24.18 7.91 10.32
C ARG A 113 -24.12 7.59 8.84
N LYS A 114 -24.99 8.27 8.06
CA LYS A 114 -24.94 8.25 6.59
C LYS A 114 -23.54 8.62 6.13
N GLN A 115 -22.96 7.79 5.29
CA GLN A 115 -21.60 7.97 4.85
C GLN A 115 -21.50 9.06 3.80
N PRO A 116 -20.49 9.92 3.86
CA PRO A 116 -20.27 10.91 2.83
C PRO A 116 -19.90 10.21 1.50
N ILE A 117 -20.47 10.71 0.42
CA ILE A 117 -20.10 10.28 -0.93
C ILE A 117 -18.65 10.65 -1.18
N VAL A 118 -17.89 9.75 -1.81
CA VAL A 118 -16.51 9.98 -2.24
C VAL A 118 -16.48 9.94 -3.76
N SER A 119 -16.26 11.10 -4.40
CA SER A 119 -16.21 11.25 -5.86
C SER A 119 -14.83 11.72 -6.36
N ILE A 120 -13.81 11.62 -5.51
CA ILE A 120 -12.41 11.90 -5.80
C ILE A 120 -11.57 10.63 -5.66
N ASP A 121 -10.47 10.55 -6.39
CA ASP A 121 -9.51 9.46 -6.32
C ASP A 121 -8.20 9.89 -5.65
N VAL A 122 -7.26 8.95 -5.54
CA VAL A 122 -5.95 9.18 -4.93
C VAL A 122 -5.10 10.17 -5.74
N VAL A 123 -5.29 10.23 -7.07
CA VAL A 123 -4.56 11.15 -7.94
C VAL A 123 -5.00 12.58 -7.66
N TYR A 124 -6.32 12.81 -7.59
CA TYR A 124 -6.86 14.11 -7.18
C TYR A 124 -6.32 14.53 -5.80
N GLY A 125 -6.31 13.60 -4.85
CA GLY A 125 -5.79 13.85 -3.50
C GLY A 125 -4.31 14.24 -3.52
N TRP A 126 -3.49 13.59 -4.34
CA TRP A 126 -2.07 13.92 -4.48
C TRP A 126 -1.85 15.26 -5.14
N ASP A 127 -2.55 15.56 -6.23
CA ASP A 127 -2.48 16.86 -6.90
C ASP A 127 -2.87 18.01 -5.97
N LEU A 128 -3.88 17.81 -5.14
CA LEU A 128 -4.28 18.77 -4.11
C LEU A 128 -3.18 18.98 -3.07
N PHE A 129 -2.49 17.89 -2.65
CA PHE A 129 -1.38 17.96 -1.70
C PHE A 129 -0.21 18.79 -2.27
N LEU A 130 0.13 18.57 -3.55
CA LEU A 130 1.15 19.34 -4.23
C LEU A 130 0.77 20.83 -4.36
N LYS A 131 -0.49 21.13 -4.69
CA LYS A 131 -1.00 22.51 -4.74
C LYS A 131 -0.94 23.21 -3.39
N GLN A 132 -1.04 22.47 -2.30
CA GLN A 132 -0.88 22.97 -0.93
C GLN A 132 0.57 22.97 -0.44
N GLU A 133 1.55 22.67 -1.31
CA GLU A 133 2.97 22.59 -0.98
C GLU A 133 3.28 21.64 0.20
N GLY A 134 2.52 20.58 0.36
CA GLY A 134 2.67 19.65 1.48
C GLY A 134 2.30 20.23 2.85
N LYS A 135 1.53 21.32 2.88
CA LYS A 135 1.17 22.05 4.10
C LYS A 135 -0.32 21.93 4.42
N CYS A 136 -0.63 22.04 5.70
CA CYS A 136 -2.01 22.13 6.19
C CYS A 136 -2.67 23.43 5.68
N ALA A 137 -3.82 23.31 5.03
CA ALA A 137 -4.56 24.44 4.48
C ALA A 137 -4.98 25.50 5.53
N LEU A 138 -5.13 25.08 6.80
CA LEU A 138 -5.62 25.96 7.87
C LEU A 138 -4.53 26.47 8.82
N SER A 139 -3.43 25.72 8.98
CA SER A 139 -2.39 26.10 9.96
C SER A 139 -0.99 26.28 9.35
N GLY A 140 -0.79 25.94 8.07
CA GLY A 140 0.51 25.99 7.43
C GLY A 140 1.51 24.92 7.91
N MET A 141 1.16 24.09 8.89
CA MET A 141 2.04 23.03 9.38
C MET A 141 2.35 22.00 8.29
N PRO A 142 3.60 21.47 8.22
CA PRO A 142 3.95 20.45 7.25
C PRO A 142 3.14 19.16 7.50
N LEU A 143 2.81 18.48 6.41
CA LEU A 143 2.03 17.25 6.43
C LEU A 143 2.88 16.07 5.96
N THR A 144 2.63 14.91 6.55
CA THR A 144 3.31 13.66 6.20
C THR A 144 2.31 12.52 6.08
N PHE A 145 2.56 11.60 5.14
CA PHE A 145 1.81 10.35 5.01
C PHE A 145 2.60 9.22 5.67
N GLY A 146 2.07 8.66 6.74
CA GLY A 146 2.70 7.56 7.46
C GLY A 146 1.69 6.48 7.84
N ASN A 147 2.19 5.30 8.16
CA ASN A 147 1.35 4.16 8.51
C ASN A 147 0.98 4.14 10.00
N THR A 148 1.72 4.85 10.84
CA THR A 148 1.48 4.93 12.29
C THR A 148 0.91 6.28 12.69
N ALA A 149 0.34 6.36 13.88
CA ALA A 149 -0.16 7.63 14.42
C ALA A 149 0.95 8.68 14.62
N THR A 150 2.18 8.24 14.85
CA THR A 150 3.34 9.13 15.05
C THR A 150 3.93 9.64 13.74
N THR A 151 3.88 8.84 12.69
CA THR A 151 4.48 9.16 11.39
C THR A 151 3.50 9.80 10.40
N ASN A 152 2.19 9.77 10.69
CA ASN A 152 1.16 10.38 9.86
C ASN A 152 0.60 11.63 10.51
N SER A 153 0.68 12.76 9.81
CA SER A 153 0.03 14.02 10.21
C SER A 153 -1.06 14.46 9.25
N ALA A 154 -1.06 13.98 7.99
CA ALA A 154 -2.03 14.34 6.98
C ALA A 154 -3.41 13.76 7.27
N SER A 155 -4.44 14.56 7.06
CA SER A 155 -5.85 14.18 7.11
C SER A 155 -6.62 14.94 6.04
N LEU A 156 -7.44 14.24 5.25
CA LEU A 156 -8.33 14.88 4.29
C LEU A 156 -9.58 15.38 5.02
N ASP A 157 -9.84 16.66 4.95
CA ASP A 157 -10.96 17.35 5.55
C ASP A 157 -11.96 17.78 4.47
N ARG A 158 -13.24 17.83 4.83
CA ARG A 158 -14.28 18.46 4.01
C ARG A 158 -14.48 19.90 4.47
N ILE A 159 -14.34 20.85 3.55
CA ILE A 159 -14.54 22.28 3.83
C ILE A 159 -15.95 22.51 4.36
N ASP A 160 -16.93 21.97 3.66
CA ASP A 160 -18.32 21.88 4.06
C ASP A 160 -18.64 20.44 4.48
N SER A 161 -18.91 20.23 5.76
CA SER A 161 -19.16 18.91 6.33
C SER A 161 -20.48 18.27 5.92
N ASP A 162 -21.39 19.04 5.34
CA ASP A 162 -22.69 18.54 4.85
C ASP A 162 -22.58 17.91 3.45
N LYS A 163 -21.50 18.24 2.73
CA LYS A 163 -21.17 17.67 1.41
C LYS A 163 -20.26 16.45 1.54
N GLY A 164 -20.04 15.75 0.40
CA GLY A 164 -19.13 14.63 0.29
C GLY A 164 -17.65 15.03 0.12
N TYR A 165 -16.82 14.01 -0.06
CA TYR A 165 -15.46 14.19 -0.55
C TYR A 165 -15.52 14.36 -2.06
N GLU A 166 -15.64 15.58 -2.51
CA GLU A 166 -15.85 15.95 -3.91
C GLU A 166 -14.85 17.06 -4.33
N PRO A 167 -14.61 17.23 -5.62
CA PRO A 167 -13.74 18.29 -6.11
C PRO A 167 -14.20 19.66 -5.59
N GLY A 168 -13.24 20.43 -5.05
CA GLY A 168 -13.52 21.75 -4.50
C GLY A 168 -14.04 21.78 -3.06
N ASN A 169 -14.48 20.64 -2.51
CA ASN A 169 -14.95 20.54 -1.12
C ASN A 169 -13.95 19.84 -0.17
N VAL A 170 -12.74 19.56 -0.61
CA VAL A 170 -11.73 18.88 0.20
C VAL A 170 -10.45 19.70 0.30
N GLN A 171 -9.77 19.52 1.43
CA GLN A 171 -8.47 20.10 1.71
C GLN A 171 -7.63 19.20 2.60
N TRP A 172 -6.31 19.26 2.44
CA TRP A 172 -5.40 18.58 3.35
C TRP A 172 -5.16 19.44 4.59
N VAL A 173 -5.37 18.87 5.75
CA VAL A 173 -5.14 19.52 7.03
C VAL A 173 -4.32 18.62 7.96
N HIS A 174 -3.70 19.21 8.98
CA HIS A 174 -3.08 18.43 10.04
C HIS A 174 -4.17 17.66 10.82
N LYS A 175 -3.91 16.39 11.14
CA LYS A 175 -4.90 15.51 11.80
C LYS A 175 -5.51 16.10 13.08
N HIS A 176 -4.73 16.84 13.88
CA HIS A 176 -5.23 17.47 15.08
C HIS A 176 -6.12 18.67 14.75
N VAL A 177 -5.78 19.43 13.70
CA VAL A 177 -6.65 20.52 13.22
C VAL A 177 -7.99 19.97 12.73
N ASN A 178 -7.97 18.85 11.98
CA ASN A 178 -9.19 18.18 11.55
C ASN A 178 -10.03 17.67 12.73
N LEU A 179 -9.37 17.09 13.74
CA LEU A 179 -10.05 16.65 14.95
C LEU A 179 -10.71 17.80 15.72
N MET A 180 -10.04 18.94 15.83
CA MET A 180 -10.58 20.14 16.51
C MET A 180 -11.71 20.78 15.71
N LYS A 181 -11.57 20.87 14.37
CA LYS A 181 -12.62 21.40 13.47
C LYS A 181 -13.88 20.54 13.52
N ASN A 182 -13.71 19.21 13.52
CA ASN A 182 -14.78 18.24 13.58
C ASN A 182 -15.86 18.51 12.49
N VAL A 183 -17.12 18.67 12.87
CA VAL A 183 -18.27 18.93 11.98
C VAL A 183 -18.58 20.43 11.80
N TYR A 184 -17.85 21.29 12.48
CA TYR A 184 -18.09 22.72 12.41
C TYR A 184 -17.71 23.27 11.02
N SER A 185 -18.40 24.34 10.61
CA SER A 185 -18.01 25.08 9.42
C SER A 185 -16.63 25.69 9.61
N GLN A 186 -15.86 25.78 8.51
CA GLN A 186 -14.50 26.33 8.56
C GLN A 186 -14.49 27.76 9.12
N LYS A 187 -15.47 28.59 8.74
CA LYS A 187 -15.59 29.95 9.23
C LYS A 187 -15.72 29.98 10.76
N TYR A 188 -16.66 29.23 11.30
CA TYR A 188 -16.89 29.15 12.73
C TYR A 188 -15.66 28.66 13.49
N PHE A 189 -15.00 27.63 12.97
CA PHE A 189 -13.77 27.08 13.57
C PHE A 189 -12.65 28.16 13.62
N ILE A 190 -12.42 28.88 12.53
CA ILE A 190 -11.41 29.95 12.47
C ILE A 190 -11.76 31.07 13.45
N ASP A 191 -13.03 31.49 13.50
CA ASP A 191 -13.48 32.55 14.42
C ASP A 191 -13.23 32.17 15.90
N ILE A 192 -13.48 30.91 16.28
CA ILE A 192 -13.19 30.40 17.62
C ILE A 192 -11.69 30.41 17.90
N CYS A 193 -10.86 29.95 16.96
CA CYS A 193 -9.40 29.96 17.09
C CYS A 193 -8.86 31.39 17.30
N HIS A 194 -9.40 32.38 16.60
CA HIS A 194 -9.05 33.80 16.79
C HIS A 194 -9.42 34.28 18.19
N LYS A 195 -10.65 34.04 18.65
CA LYS A 195 -11.10 34.44 19.99
C LYS A 195 -10.23 33.82 21.09
N ILE A 196 -9.88 32.53 20.97
CA ILE A 196 -8.99 31.86 21.92
C ILE A 196 -7.61 32.54 21.91
N SER A 197 -7.04 32.76 20.72
CA SER A 197 -5.72 33.38 20.58
C SER A 197 -5.69 34.79 21.15
N GLU A 198 -6.71 35.60 20.90
CA GLU A 198 -6.81 36.98 21.42
C GLU A 198 -6.93 36.97 22.94
N PHE A 199 -7.83 36.16 23.49
CA PHE A 199 -8.04 36.06 24.93
C PHE A 199 -6.78 35.59 25.68
N THR A 200 -6.05 34.64 25.14
CA THR A 200 -4.84 34.10 25.79
C THR A 200 -3.62 34.99 25.67
N LYS A 201 -3.61 35.96 24.75
CA LYS A 201 -2.54 36.96 24.63
C LYS A 201 -2.69 38.14 25.59
N THR A 202 -3.89 38.36 26.16
CA THR A 202 -4.11 39.41 27.15
C THR A 202 -3.50 39.00 28.46
N PRO A 203 -2.52 39.73 29.05
CA PRO A 203 -1.98 39.46 30.37
C PRO A 203 -3.11 39.49 31.39
N LYS A 204 -3.16 38.48 32.28
CA LYS A 204 -4.10 38.44 33.40
C LYS A 204 -3.54 39.23 34.56
#